data_a9942257498ff75f706195446165cdd3
#
_entry.id   a9942257498ff75f706195446165cdd3
#
_cell.length_a   1.000
_cell.length_b   1.000
_cell.length_c   1.000
_cell.angle_alpha   90.00
_cell.angle_beta   90.00
_cell.angle_gamma   90.00
#
_symmetry.space_group_name_H-M   'P 1'
#
loop_
_entity.id
_entity.type
_entity.pdbx_description
1 polymer ?
#
loop_
_entity_poly.entity_id
_entity_poly.type
_entity_poly.pdbx_seq_one_letter_code
_entity_poly.pdbx_strand_id
1 'polypeptide(L)'
;MSGVELLGVAAAAEQFGKVALETAKFIKSVVGEIQDAPARIQQQIERIDSLASLATQIKGTKTLQTVEFENILTRCESHIRELQTLLDKISFEPTNSLPRKTSKAICSLNEAENITRLFNILDHEYSTLNTLINLHTASMTENLAAGYQSIETKLDSLGQTADSSKKCVQALFITDPAIDRAKLITSKGEIVSGTCDWITQKDEFVKWITSDGGLLWISGGPGLGKTMLSIYLTEYLSMYFRSLDHEPRHYSTFFFCDAKDDTRNSAVAIVRGLLFQLLEQKEDLITHILPTYEIQKDQMFRQNSFETIWKIFLEMTNDIGGSQVSCILDGLDECEPESL
;
A
#
# COMPACT_ATOMS: atom_id res chain seq x y z
N MET A 1 10.74 14.33 -11.73
CA MET A 1 11.82 13.31 -11.54
C MET A 1 11.92 12.51 -12.82
N SER A 2 13.11 12.33 -13.36
CA SER A 2 13.30 11.52 -14.58
C SER A 2 13.09 10.03 -14.26
N GLY A 3 12.55 9.25 -15.22
CA GLY A 3 12.32 7.81 -15.02
C GLY A 3 13.59 6.99 -14.71
N VAL A 4 14.77 7.57 -14.92
CA VAL A 4 16.09 6.98 -14.60
C VAL A 4 16.35 7.00 -13.09
N GLU A 5 15.92 8.05 -12.36
CA GLU A 5 16.09 8.16 -10.91
C GLU A 5 15.22 7.14 -10.14
N LEU A 6 14.00 6.89 -10.64
CA LEU A 6 13.09 5.90 -10.04
C LEU A 6 13.61 4.46 -10.17
N LEU A 7 14.31 4.15 -11.28
CA LEU A 7 14.94 2.85 -11.47
C LEU A 7 16.10 2.60 -10.50
N GLY A 8 16.85 3.65 -10.12
CA GLY A 8 17.95 3.58 -9.17
C GLY A 8 17.51 3.15 -7.77
N VAL A 9 16.49 3.81 -7.23
CA VAL A 9 15.98 3.54 -5.87
C VAL A 9 15.37 2.13 -5.76
N ALA A 10 14.56 1.73 -6.75
CA ALA A 10 13.97 0.39 -6.76
C ALA A 10 15.04 -0.72 -6.84
N ALA A 11 16.08 -0.49 -7.64
CA ALA A 11 17.22 -1.43 -7.75
C ALA A 11 18.02 -1.49 -6.44
N ALA A 12 18.31 -0.34 -5.81
CA ALA A 12 19.00 -0.27 -4.52
C ALA A 12 18.19 -0.98 -3.42
N ALA A 13 16.87 -0.77 -3.38
CA ALA A 13 15.98 -1.43 -2.41
C ALA A 13 15.92 -2.95 -2.61
N GLU A 14 15.87 -3.42 -3.85
CA GLU A 14 15.91 -4.85 -4.16
C GLU A 14 17.23 -5.49 -3.75
N GLN A 15 18.33 -4.86 -4.13
CA GLN A 15 19.67 -5.35 -3.83
C GLN A 15 19.92 -5.40 -2.33
N PHE A 16 19.60 -4.33 -1.61
CA PHE A 16 19.69 -4.28 -0.15
C PHE A 16 18.81 -5.32 0.52
N GLY A 17 17.53 -5.41 0.14
CA GLY A 17 16.57 -6.36 0.71
C GLY A 17 17.04 -7.81 0.57
N LYS A 18 17.62 -8.17 -0.59
CA LYS A 18 18.19 -9.50 -0.82
C LYS A 18 19.37 -9.78 0.12
N VAL A 19 20.34 -8.85 0.20
CA VAL A 19 21.52 -9.00 1.05
C VAL A 19 21.13 -9.07 2.53
N ALA A 20 20.18 -8.25 2.97
CA ALA A 20 19.66 -8.26 4.34
C ALA A 20 19.03 -9.60 4.71
N LEU A 21 18.17 -10.16 3.84
CA LEU A 21 17.54 -11.46 4.06
C LEU A 21 18.56 -12.62 4.08
N GLU A 22 19.56 -12.59 3.21
CA GLU A 22 20.64 -13.58 3.21
C GLU A 22 21.44 -13.52 4.51
N THR A 23 21.74 -12.30 4.99
CA THR A 23 22.44 -12.09 6.28
C THR A 23 21.64 -12.58 7.47
N ALA A 24 20.34 -12.26 7.52
CA ALA A 24 19.46 -12.74 8.58
C ALA A 24 19.37 -14.27 8.62
N LYS A 25 19.28 -14.94 7.45
CA LYS A 25 19.30 -16.40 7.35
C LYS A 25 20.63 -16.99 7.81
N PHE A 26 21.74 -16.38 7.43
CA PHE A 26 23.07 -16.80 7.86
C PHE A 26 23.21 -16.70 9.38
N ILE A 27 22.84 -15.58 9.99
CA ILE A 27 22.89 -15.41 11.44
C ILE A 27 21.97 -16.43 12.15
N LYS A 28 20.75 -16.66 11.62
CA LYS A 28 19.84 -17.70 12.15
C LYS A 28 20.46 -19.08 12.12
N SER A 29 21.18 -19.45 11.06
CA SER A 29 21.85 -20.75 10.95
C SER A 29 22.97 -20.92 11.97
N VAL A 30 23.78 -19.87 12.17
CA VAL A 30 24.89 -19.89 13.14
C VAL A 30 24.37 -19.90 14.59
N VAL A 31 23.31 -19.14 14.86
CA VAL A 31 22.68 -19.01 16.19
C VAL A 31 21.85 -20.24 16.55
N GLY A 32 21.23 -20.91 15.56
CA GLY A 32 20.44 -22.12 15.77
C GLY A 32 21.27 -23.32 16.29
N GLU A 33 22.57 -23.28 16.17
CA GLU A 33 23.50 -24.26 16.74
C GLU A 33 23.85 -23.96 18.21
N ILE A 34 23.47 -22.80 18.75
CA ILE A 34 23.75 -22.36 20.12
C ILE A 34 22.46 -22.48 20.96
N GLN A 35 22.42 -23.46 21.84
CA GLN A 35 21.21 -23.79 22.65
C GLN A 35 20.68 -22.69 23.57
N ASP A 36 21.39 -21.57 23.78
CA ASP A 36 20.97 -20.41 24.58
C ASP A 36 21.44 -19.09 23.94
N ALA A 37 21.00 -18.83 22.70
CA ALA A 37 21.34 -17.56 22.05
C ALA A 37 20.76 -16.38 22.84
N PRO A 38 21.58 -15.37 23.23
CA PRO A 38 21.11 -14.23 23.96
C PRO A 38 19.95 -13.54 23.27
N ALA A 39 18.91 -13.15 23.99
CA ALA A 39 17.74 -12.41 23.48
C ALA A 39 18.13 -11.20 22.60
N ARG A 40 19.30 -10.62 22.86
CA ARG A 40 19.89 -9.52 22.08
C ARG A 40 20.19 -9.91 20.63
N ILE A 41 20.64 -11.14 20.37
CA ILE A 41 20.93 -11.59 18.99
C ILE A 41 19.63 -11.81 18.22
N GLN A 42 18.62 -12.36 18.89
CA GLN A 42 17.29 -12.53 18.31
C GLN A 42 16.69 -11.17 17.88
N GLN A 43 16.79 -10.18 18.75
CA GLN A 43 16.33 -8.81 18.45
C GLN A 43 17.08 -8.19 17.27
N GLN A 44 18.38 -8.49 17.11
CA GLN A 44 19.17 -7.98 16.00
C GLN A 44 18.78 -8.63 14.65
N ILE A 45 18.45 -9.93 14.67
CA ILE A 45 17.92 -10.63 13.49
C ILE A 45 16.58 -10.02 13.06
N GLU A 46 15.67 -9.82 14.02
CA GLU A 46 14.37 -9.21 13.77
C GLU A 46 14.51 -7.79 13.18
N ARG A 47 15.56 -7.07 13.60
CA ARG A 47 15.84 -5.73 13.08
C ARG A 47 16.31 -5.75 11.62
N ILE A 48 17.15 -6.72 11.25
CA ILE A 48 17.59 -6.91 9.85
C ILE A 48 16.40 -7.33 8.99
N ASP A 49 15.54 -8.23 9.46
CA ASP A 49 14.32 -8.63 8.76
C ASP A 49 13.38 -7.42 8.57
N SER A 50 13.27 -6.55 9.59
CA SER A 50 12.48 -5.31 9.51
C SER A 50 13.03 -4.32 8.48
N LEU A 51 14.37 -4.17 8.40
CA LEU A 51 15.02 -3.36 7.36
C LEU A 51 14.77 -3.90 5.96
N ALA A 52 14.80 -5.22 5.78
CA ALA A 52 14.48 -5.86 4.50
C ALA A 52 13.00 -5.63 4.10
N SER A 53 12.09 -5.64 5.07
CA SER A 53 10.68 -5.32 4.86
C SER A 53 10.50 -3.86 4.42
N LEU A 54 11.15 -2.89 5.10
CA LEU A 54 11.11 -1.49 4.69
C LEU A 54 11.66 -1.28 3.28
N ALA A 55 12.74 -1.98 2.91
CA ALA A 55 13.28 -1.92 1.55
C ALA A 55 12.26 -2.42 0.51
N THR A 56 11.54 -3.50 0.83
CA THR A 56 10.48 -4.02 -0.04
C THR A 56 9.34 -3.01 -0.19
N GLN A 57 8.94 -2.35 0.88
CA GLN A 57 7.93 -1.29 0.87
C GLN A 57 8.38 -0.10 0.00
N ILE A 58 9.63 0.37 0.16
CA ILE A 58 10.18 1.47 -0.65
C ILE A 58 10.20 1.08 -2.13
N LYS A 59 10.61 -0.16 -2.46
CA LYS A 59 10.59 -0.68 -3.84
C LYS A 59 9.18 -0.67 -4.42
N GLY A 60 8.17 -1.09 -3.64
CA GLY A 60 6.77 -1.20 -4.07
C GLY A 60 6.03 0.15 -4.15
N THR A 61 6.57 1.22 -3.55
CA THR A 61 5.87 2.49 -3.39
C THR A 61 6.58 3.61 -4.17
N LYS A 62 6.04 4.00 -5.34
CA LYS A 62 6.65 5.03 -6.20
C LYS A 62 6.96 6.34 -5.49
N THR A 63 6.11 6.77 -4.58
CA THR A 63 6.27 8.02 -3.83
C THR A 63 7.42 7.98 -2.84
N LEU A 64 7.88 6.80 -2.42
CA LEU A 64 9.05 6.62 -1.58
C LEU A 64 10.35 6.48 -2.37
N GLN A 65 10.28 6.44 -3.71
CA GLN A 65 11.46 6.30 -4.57
C GLN A 65 12.15 7.66 -4.78
N THR A 66 12.76 8.18 -3.71
CA THR A 66 13.53 9.45 -3.73
C THR A 66 15.01 9.19 -3.50
N VAL A 67 15.85 10.13 -3.92
CA VAL A 67 17.32 10.08 -3.74
C VAL A 67 17.72 9.91 -2.27
N GLU A 68 16.92 10.43 -1.34
CA GLU A 68 17.17 10.26 0.09
C GLU A 68 17.07 8.80 0.53
N PHE A 69 16.02 8.09 0.09
CA PHE A 69 15.88 6.66 0.36
C PHE A 69 16.99 5.84 -0.31
N GLU A 70 17.37 6.16 -1.55
CA GLU A 70 18.47 5.51 -2.24
C GLU A 70 19.77 5.61 -1.46
N ASN A 71 20.11 6.80 -0.99
CA ASN A 71 21.32 7.06 -0.22
C ASN A 71 21.36 6.25 1.09
N ILE A 72 20.22 6.17 1.79
CA ILE A 72 20.13 5.41 3.04
C ILE A 72 20.24 3.90 2.76
N LEU A 73 19.54 3.40 1.75
CA LEU A 73 19.59 1.99 1.37
C LEU A 73 20.99 1.56 0.95
N THR A 74 21.72 2.40 0.21
CA THR A 74 23.10 2.15 -0.20
C THR A 74 24.04 2.09 1.00
N ARG A 75 23.86 2.99 1.99
CA ARG A 75 24.62 2.91 3.25
C ARG A 75 24.30 1.65 4.04
N CYS A 76 23.03 1.31 4.16
CA CYS A 76 22.59 0.07 4.81
C CYS A 76 23.22 -1.17 4.16
N GLU A 77 23.25 -1.23 2.83
CA GLU A 77 23.88 -2.32 2.09
C GLU A 77 25.36 -2.43 2.40
N SER A 78 26.08 -1.31 2.41
CA SER A 78 27.49 -1.29 2.76
C SER A 78 27.75 -1.84 4.16
N HIS A 79 26.98 -1.41 5.15
CA HIS A 79 27.12 -1.87 6.54
C HIS A 79 26.73 -3.34 6.74
N ILE A 80 25.70 -3.83 6.03
CA ILE A 80 25.34 -5.25 6.07
C ILE A 80 26.41 -6.12 5.42
N ARG A 81 27.05 -5.68 4.33
CA ARG A 81 28.18 -6.40 3.71
C ARG A 81 29.41 -6.42 4.61
N GLU A 82 29.68 -5.31 5.31
CA GLU A 82 30.75 -5.26 6.33
C GLU A 82 30.42 -6.25 7.47
N LEU A 83 29.19 -6.29 7.94
CA LEU A 83 28.72 -7.24 8.95
C LEU A 83 28.90 -8.70 8.50
N GLN A 84 28.49 -9.03 7.26
CA GLN A 84 28.71 -10.37 6.68
C GLN A 84 30.19 -10.76 6.70
N THR A 85 31.06 -9.86 6.26
CA THR A 85 32.51 -10.10 6.23
C THR A 85 33.07 -10.39 7.62
N LEU A 86 32.58 -9.69 8.65
CA LEU A 86 33.02 -9.94 10.04
C LEU A 86 32.47 -11.28 10.56
N LEU A 87 31.23 -11.61 10.26
CA LEU A 87 30.61 -12.87 10.64
C LEU A 87 31.26 -14.07 9.96
N ASP A 88 31.63 -13.97 8.68
CA ASP A 88 32.35 -15.00 7.95
C ASP A 88 33.72 -15.26 8.57
N LYS A 89 34.47 -14.23 8.96
CA LYS A 89 35.75 -14.38 9.65
C LYS A 89 35.65 -15.16 10.95
N ILE A 90 34.56 -14.95 11.70
CA ILE A 90 34.34 -15.62 12.98
C ILE A 90 33.95 -17.09 12.79
N SER A 91 33.17 -17.40 11.73
CA SER A 91 32.68 -18.76 11.44
C SER A 91 33.72 -19.67 10.79
N PHE A 92 34.77 -19.13 10.14
CA PHE A 92 35.75 -19.88 9.40
C PHE A 92 37.00 -20.30 10.20
N GLU A 93 37.10 -20.08 11.53
CA GLU A 93 38.27 -20.53 12.29
C GLU A 93 38.14 -21.99 12.78
N PRO A 94 38.80 -22.98 12.14
CA PRO A 94 38.82 -24.35 12.65
C PRO A 94 39.59 -24.40 13.98
N THR A 95 38.93 -24.91 15.00
CA THR A 95 39.49 -25.18 16.34
C THR A 95 40.52 -26.30 16.27
N ASN A 96 41.79 -26.03 15.89
CA ASN A 96 42.90 -26.95 16.17
C ASN A 96 44.24 -26.22 16.08
N SER A 97 44.70 -25.65 17.19
CA SER A 97 46.07 -25.62 17.71
C SER A 97 46.25 -24.54 18.79
N LEU A 98 46.59 -24.95 20.00
CA LEU A 98 47.12 -24.12 21.08
C LEU A 98 48.59 -23.81 20.83
N PRO A 99 49.15 -22.62 21.15
CA PRO A 99 48.81 -21.60 22.13
C PRO A 99 48.91 -20.14 21.61
N ARG A 100 47.79 -19.49 21.35
CA ARG A 100 47.72 -18.03 21.08
C ARG A 100 46.53 -17.38 21.82
N LYS A 101 46.38 -17.69 23.13
CA LYS A 101 45.20 -17.26 23.92
C LYS A 101 45.05 -15.75 24.08
N THR A 102 46.11 -14.97 24.03
CA THR A 102 46.04 -13.51 24.25
C THR A 102 45.74 -12.71 22.99
N SER A 103 46.26 -13.10 21.83
CA SER A 103 46.00 -12.42 20.56
C SER A 103 44.56 -12.70 20.06
N LYS A 104 44.07 -13.92 20.24
CA LYS A 104 42.69 -14.31 19.89
C LYS A 104 41.61 -13.59 20.73
N ALA A 105 41.86 -13.40 22.03
CA ALA A 105 40.91 -12.69 22.91
C ALA A 105 40.77 -11.21 22.53
N ILE A 106 41.87 -10.56 22.12
CA ILE A 106 41.88 -9.15 21.70
C ILE A 106 41.19 -8.99 20.32
N CYS A 107 41.48 -9.88 19.35
CA CYS A 107 40.79 -9.86 18.06
C CYS A 107 39.28 -10.12 18.20
N SER A 108 38.88 -11.08 19.03
CA SER A 108 37.47 -11.38 19.25
C SER A 108 36.71 -10.24 19.99
N LEU A 109 37.39 -9.50 20.86
CA LEU A 109 36.80 -8.31 21.52
C LEU A 109 36.63 -7.16 20.53
N ASN A 110 37.64 -6.87 19.71
CA ASN A 110 37.54 -5.83 18.67
C ASN A 110 36.45 -6.17 17.61
N GLU A 111 36.33 -7.42 17.22
CA GLU A 111 35.31 -7.87 16.28
C GLU A 111 33.89 -7.78 16.90
N ALA A 112 33.73 -8.14 18.19
CA ALA A 112 32.48 -7.99 18.92
C ALA A 112 32.07 -6.51 19.07
N GLU A 113 33.03 -5.61 19.30
CA GLU A 113 32.75 -4.16 19.31
C GLU A 113 32.35 -3.66 17.92
N ASN A 114 33.02 -4.08 16.88
CA ASN A 114 32.68 -3.70 15.50
C ASN A 114 31.31 -4.21 15.08
N ILE A 115 30.97 -5.44 15.42
CA ILE A 115 29.64 -6.00 15.19
C ILE A 115 28.57 -5.19 15.92
N THR A 116 28.79 -4.87 17.19
CA THR A 116 27.85 -4.06 17.99
C THR A 116 27.69 -2.66 17.39
N ARG A 117 28.78 -2.05 16.93
CA ARG A 117 28.77 -0.76 16.24
C ARG A 117 27.91 -0.81 14.98
N LEU A 118 28.08 -1.83 14.14
CA LEU A 118 27.31 -1.98 12.90
C LEU A 118 25.83 -2.17 13.15
N PHE A 119 25.47 -2.97 14.16
CA PHE A 119 24.05 -3.11 14.54
C PHE A 119 23.45 -1.78 15.04
N ASN A 120 24.19 -0.99 15.82
CA ASN A 120 23.73 0.31 16.26
C ASN A 120 23.54 1.29 15.08
N ILE A 121 24.40 1.23 14.08
CA ILE A 121 24.25 2.02 12.86
C ILE A 121 23.01 1.57 12.08
N LEU A 122 22.80 0.27 11.90
CA LEU A 122 21.61 -0.26 11.22
C LEU A 122 20.32 0.07 11.95
N ASP A 123 20.33 0.09 13.28
CA ASP A 123 19.20 0.55 14.10
C ASP A 123 18.89 2.03 13.88
N HIS A 124 19.93 2.86 13.74
CA HIS A 124 19.76 4.27 13.44
C HIS A 124 19.20 4.48 12.03
N GLU A 125 19.71 3.77 11.04
CA GLU A 125 19.22 3.84 9.64
C GLU A 125 17.78 3.32 9.55
N TYR A 126 17.41 2.26 10.28
CA TYR A 126 16.03 1.80 10.40
C TYR A 126 15.11 2.89 10.93
N SER A 127 15.50 3.54 12.02
CA SER A 127 14.72 4.61 12.64
C SER A 127 14.56 5.80 11.68
N THR A 128 15.61 6.12 10.93
CA THR A 128 15.61 7.19 9.93
C THR A 128 14.66 6.85 8.77
N LEU A 129 14.75 5.65 8.21
CA LEU A 129 13.86 5.18 7.15
C LEU A 129 12.40 5.21 7.59
N ASN A 130 12.11 4.68 8.76
CA ASN A 130 10.75 4.65 9.30
C ASN A 130 10.20 6.07 9.54
N THR A 131 11.02 6.98 10.05
CA THR A 131 10.63 8.39 10.21
C THR A 131 10.34 9.06 8.88
N LEU A 132 11.18 8.84 7.87
CA LEU A 132 10.98 9.40 6.52
C LEU A 132 9.72 8.84 5.86
N ILE A 133 9.44 7.54 6.01
CA ILE A 133 8.20 6.93 5.51
C ILE A 133 6.99 7.57 6.19
N ASN A 134 7.03 7.74 7.52
CA ASN A 134 5.94 8.37 8.27
C ASN A 134 5.73 9.84 7.86
N LEU A 135 6.81 10.61 7.69
CA LEU A 135 6.74 11.98 7.20
C LEU A 135 6.15 12.06 5.79
N HIS A 136 6.55 11.15 4.92
CA HIS A 136 6.03 11.07 3.56
C HIS A 136 4.54 10.72 3.54
N THR A 137 4.13 9.78 4.39
CA THR A 137 2.71 9.41 4.57
C THR A 137 1.90 10.59 5.15
N ALA A 138 2.44 11.32 6.13
CA ALA A 138 1.81 12.51 6.69
C ALA A 138 1.67 13.62 5.64
N SER A 139 2.70 13.86 4.83
CA SER A 139 2.65 14.84 3.72
C SER A 139 1.63 14.46 2.65
N MET A 140 1.44 13.17 2.36
CA MET A 140 0.37 12.71 1.47
C MET A 140 -1.02 12.95 2.05
N THR A 141 -1.19 12.75 3.36
CA THR A 141 -2.47 13.07 4.05
C THR A 141 -2.74 14.58 4.08
N GLU A 142 -1.72 15.41 4.25
CA GLU A 142 -1.86 16.86 4.15
C GLU A 142 -2.18 17.33 2.73
N ASN A 143 -1.59 16.71 1.71
CA ASN A 143 -1.91 17.01 0.30
C ASN A 143 -3.33 16.56 -0.08
N LEU A 144 -3.82 15.47 0.48
CA LEU A 144 -5.21 15.05 0.37
C LEU A 144 -6.15 16.05 1.07
N ALA A 145 -5.79 16.48 2.28
CA ALA A 145 -6.56 17.50 3.01
C ALA A 145 -6.53 18.86 2.28
N ALA A 146 -5.39 19.23 1.68
CA ALA A 146 -5.28 20.44 0.84
C ALA A 146 -6.06 20.30 -0.48
N GLY A 147 -6.13 19.11 -1.05
CA GLY A 147 -7.03 18.76 -2.17
C GLY A 147 -8.49 18.96 -1.78
N TYR A 148 -8.87 18.46 -0.61
CA TYR A 148 -10.19 18.70 -0.01
C TYR A 148 -10.50 20.19 0.17
N GLN A 149 -9.56 20.96 0.76
CA GLN A 149 -9.72 22.40 0.92
C GLN A 149 -9.77 23.14 -0.43
N SER A 150 -9.06 22.68 -1.44
CA SER A 150 -9.13 23.25 -2.79
C SER A 150 -10.48 23.00 -3.46
N ILE A 151 -11.08 21.82 -3.25
CA ILE A 151 -12.47 21.52 -3.67
C ILE A 151 -13.42 22.44 -2.90
N GLU A 152 -13.22 22.57 -1.60
CA GLU A 152 -14.01 23.41 -0.71
C GLU A 152 -14.00 24.90 -1.15
N THR A 153 -12.83 25.45 -1.43
CA THR A 153 -12.70 26.86 -1.87
C THR A 153 -13.25 27.10 -3.29
N LYS A 154 -13.15 26.15 -4.19
CA LYS A 154 -13.76 26.24 -5.52
C LYS A 154 -15.29 26.17 -5.45
N LEU A 155 -15.85 25.36 -4.55
CA LEU A 155 -17.29 25.29 -4.32
C LEU A 155 -17.84 26.58 -3.70
N ASP A 156 -17.11 27.22 -2.79
CA ASP A 156 -17.48 28.51 -2.18
C ASP A 156 -17.58 29.65 -3.21
N SER A 157 -16.90 29.55 -4.34
CA SER A 157 -16.90 30.57 -5.40
C SER A 157 -18.15 30.55 -6.32
N LEU A 158 -18.98 29.52 -6.24
CA LEU A 158 -20.15 29.32 -7.12
C LEU A 158 -21.51 29.74 -6.50
N GLY A 159 -21.52 30.37 -5.33
CA GLY A 159 -22.74 30.91 -4.71
C GLY A 159 -23.60 29.88 -3.96
N GLN A 160 -24.91 30.13 -3.81
CA GLN A 160 -25.83 29.30 -3.03
C GLN A 160 -25.87 27.81 -3.46
N THR A 161 -25.63 27.54 -4.74
CA THR A 161 -25.50 26.20 -5.28
C THR A 161 -24.27 25.46 -4.70
N ALA A 162 -23.24 26.20 -4.34
CA ALA A 162 -21.99 25.68 -3.79
C ALA A 162 -22.18 25.09 -2.37
N ASP A 163 -23.00 25.70 -1.53
CA ASP A 163 -23.25 25.21 -0.17
C ASP A 163 -24.02 23.87 -0.20
N SER A 164 -24.99 23.73 -1.13
CA SER A 164 -25.70 22.47 -1.33
C SER A 164 -24.79 21.37 -1.88
N SER A 165 -23.93 21.69 -2.83
CA SER A 165 -22.96 20.75 -3.39
C SER A 165 -21.96 20.26 -2.33
N LYS A 166 -21.43 21.16 -1.53
CA LYS A 166 -20.53 20.83 -0.42
C LYS A 166 -21.19 19.90 0.59
N LYS A 167 -22.41 20.22 1.02
CA LYS A 167 -23.18 19.38 1.94
C LYS A 167 -23.49 18.01 1.34
N CYS A 168 -23.76 17.94 0.05
CA CYS A 168 -23.98 16.70 -0.66
C CYS A 168 -22.71 15.81 -0.65
N VAL A 169 -21.54 16.37 -0.99
CA VAL A 169 -20.25 15.66 -0.96
C VAL A 169 -19.92 15.20 0.47
N GLN A 170 -20.14 16.06 1.46
CA GLN A 170 -19.94 15.67 2.87
C GLN A 170 -20.86 14.54 3.30
N ALA A 171 -22.14 14.57 2.87
CA ALA A 171 -23.09 13.52 3.17
C ALA A 171 -22.78 12.21 2.43
N LEU A 172 -22.16 12.27 1.27
CA LEU A 172 -21.66 11.08 0.55
C LEU A 172 -20.49 10.42 1.25
N PHE A 173 -19.62 11.21 1.87
CA PHE A 173 -18.42 10.70 2.52
C PHE A 173 -18.79 9.74 3.66
N ILE A 174 -18.24 8.54 3.62
CA ILE A 174 -18.36 7.52 4.68
C ILE A 174 -17.00 7.33 5.34
N THR A 175 -16.04 6.92 4.55
CA THR A 175 -14.67 6.65 4.94
C THR A 175 -13.75 7.06 3.80
N ASP A 176 -12.49 7.31 4.09
CA ASP A 176 -11.49 7.54 3.05
C ASP A 176 -11.03 6.20 2.47
N PRO A 177 -11.32 5.92 1.17
CA PRO A 177 -10.98 4.65 0.55
C PRO A 177 -9.49 4.35 0.56
N ALA A 178 -8.64 5.37 0.45
CA ALA A 178 -7.18 5.22 0.48
C ALA A 178 -6.70 4.83 1.89
N ILE A 179 -7.30 5.42 2.93
CA ILE A 179 -7.02 5.05 4.32
C ILE A 179 -7.50 3.63 4.61
N ASP A 180 -8.68 3.24 4.15
CA ASP A 180 -9.19 1.88 4.36
C ASP A 180 -8.31 0.84 3.66
N ARG A 181 -7.89 1.13 2.43
CA ARG A 181 -6.89 0.31 1.72
C ARG A 181 -5.58 0.21 2.51
N ALA A 182 -5.06 1.31 3.03
CA ALA A 182 -3.83 1.33 3.81
C ALA A 182 -3.96 0.52 5.13
N LYS A 183 -5.10 0.63 5.83
CA LYS A 183 -5.40 -0.18 7.02
C LYS A 183 -5.41 -1.68 6.70
N LEU A 184 -5.99 -2.07 5.56
CA LEU A 184 -6.01 -3.47 5.13
C LEU A 184 -4.60 -3.99 4.86
N ILE A 185 -3.74 -3.22 4.19
CA ILE A 185 -2.34 -3.56 3.97
C ILE A 185 -1.62 -3.73 5.31
N THR A 186 -1.82 -2.79 6.25
CA THR A 186 -1.19 -2.86 7.57
C THR A 186 -1.64 -4.08 8.37
N SER A 187 -2.92 -4.44 8.30
CA SER A 187 -3.50 -5.54 9.10
C SER A 187 -3.26 -6.93 8.51
N LYS A 188 -3.25 -7.05 7.19
CA LYS A 188 -3.11 -8.34 6.48
C LYS A 188 -1.68 -8.63 6.00
N GLY A 189 -0.79 -7.64 6.07
CA GLY A 189 0.57 -7.70 5.56
C GLY A 189 0.68 -7.17 4.12
N GLU A 190 1.92 -7.02 3.66
CA GLU A 190 2.22 -6.55 2.31
C GLU A 190 1.99 -7.66 1.27
N ILE A 191 1.69 -7.23 0.04
CA ILE A 191 1.59 -8.15 -1.10
C ILE A 191 3.00 -8.68 -1.40
N VAL A 192 3.17 -9.99 -1.29
CA VAL A 192 4.41 -10.62 -1.70
C VAL A 192 4.55 -10.52 -3.21
N SER A 193 5.68 -9.99 -3.68
CA SER A 193 5.95 -9.79 -5.10
C SER A 193 5.68 -11.08 -5.91
N GLY A 194 4.97 -10.95 -7.02
CA GLY A 194 4.66 -12.05 -7.94
C GLY A 194 3.46 -12.92 -7.53
N THR A 195 2.92 -12.79 -6.31
CA THR A 195 1.82 -13.67 -5.86
C THR A 195 0.47 -13.35 -6.51
N CYS A 196 0.28 -12.13 -7.00
CA CYS A 196 -0.96 -11.69 -7.65
C CYS A 196 -0.84 -11.58 -9.19
N ASP A 197 0.36 -11.67 -9.75
CA ASP A 197 0.61 -11.43 -11.19
C ASP A 197 -0.10 -12.44 -12.10
N TRP A 198 -0.39 -13.63 -11.58
CA TRP A 198 -1.09 -14.68 -12.30
C TRP A 198 -2.45 -14.25 -12.86
N ILE A 199 -3.16 -13.32 -12.19
CA ILE A 199 -4.50 -12.88 -12.62
C ILE A 199 -4.41 -12.14 -13.95
N THR A 200 -3.38 -11.32 -14.14
CA THR A 200 -3.22 -10.49 -15.33
C THR A 200 -2.90 -11.31 -16.58
N GLN A 201 -2.54 -12.59 -16.40
CA GLN A 201 -2.24 -13.54 -17.46
C GLN A 201 -3.44 -14.45 -17.80
N LYS A 202 -4.56 -14.34 -17.04
CA LYS A 202 -5.77 -15.13 -17.28
C LYS A 202 -6.58 -14.56 -18.42
N ASP A 203 -7.04 -15.43 -19.31
CA ASP A 203 -7.85 -15.05 -20.47
C ASP A 203 -9.13 -14.29 -20.05
N GLU A 204 -9.74 -14.69 -18.93
CA GLU A 204 -10.93 -14.05 -18.39
C GLU A 204 -10.66 -12.60 -17.97
N PHE A 205 -9.52 -12.35 -17.32
CA PHE A 205 -9.09 -11.02 -16.93
C PHE A 205 -8.76 -10.16 -18.13
N VAL A 206 -7.99 -10.72 -19.09
CA VAL A 206 -7.62 -10.02 -20.33
C VAL A 206 -8.87 -9.64 -21.13
N LYS A 207 -9.82 -10.54 -21.25
CA LYS A 207 -11.11 -10.26 -21.92
C LYS A 207 -11.89 -9.17 -21.19
N TRP A 208 -11.96 -9.23 -19.87
CA TRP A 208 -12.68 -8.25 -19.08
C TRP A 208 -12.07 -6.85 -19.20
N ILE A 209 -10.74 -6.71 -19.07
CA ILE A 209 -10.07 -5.40 -19.09
C ILE A 209 -10.08 -4.75 -20.50
N THR A 210 -10.22 -5.56 -21.56
CA THR A 210 -10.26 -5.08 -22.95
C THR A 210 -11.67 -4.95 -23.51
N SER A 211 -12.70 -5.35 -22.76
CA SER A 211 -14.10 -5.22 -23.18
C SER A 211 -14.67 -3.84 -22.87
N ASP A 212 -15.70 -3.43 -23.61
CA ASP A 212 -16.41 -2.17 -23.38
C ASP A 212 -17.29 -2.18 -22.11
N GLY A 213 -17.27 -3.27 -21.36
CA GLY A 213 -18.00 -3.47 -20.11
C GLY A 213 -18.13 -4.94 -19.77
N GLY A 214 -18.47 -5.23 -18.53
CA GLY A 214 -18.66 -6.59 -18.07
C GLY A 214 -18.35 -6.78 -16.59
N LEU A 215 -18.63 -7.98 -16.10
CA LEU A 215 -18.38 -8.38 -14.71
C LEU A 215 -17.30 -9.47 -14.70
N LEU A 216 -16.25 -9.25 -13.91
CA LEU A 216 -15.31 -10.29 -13.54
C LEU A 216 -15.58 -10.72 -12.10
N TRP A 217 -16.08 -11.95 -11.92
CA TRP A 217 -16.36 -12.51 -10.61
C TRP A 217 -15.21 -13.41 -10.15
N ILE A 218 -14.58 -13.03 -9.03
CA ILE A 218 -13.48 -13.78 -8.42
C ILE A 218 -13.97 -14.37 -7.09
N SER A 219 -14.05 -15.70 -7.01
CA SER A 219 -14.51 -16.40 -5.82
C SER A 219 -13.45 -17.37 -5.31
N GLY A 220 -13.53 -17.71 -4.04
CA GLY A 220 -12.62 -18.68 -3.40
C GLY A 220 -12.84 -18.74 -1.89
N GLY A 221 -12.34 -19.79 -1.26
CA GLY A 221 -12.45 -20.01 0.18
C GLY A 221 -11.80 -18.89 1.02
N PRO A 222 -12.10 -18.85 2.32
CA PRO A 222 -11.46 -17.91 3.23
C PRO A 222 -9.93 -18.16 3.27
N GLY A 223 -9.17 -17.09 3.44
CA GLY A 223 -7.71 -17.16 3.52
C GLY A 223 -6.96 -17.30 2.18
N LEU A 224 -7.64 -17.42 1.04
CA LEU A 224 -7.00 -17.54 -0.28
C LEU A 224 -6.50 -16.22 -0.89
N GLY A 225 -6.48 -15.14 -0.12
CA GLY A 225 -5.87 -13.88 -0.57
C GLY A 225 -6.76 -13.00 -1.46
N LYS A 226 -8.09 -13.20 -1.50
CA LYS A 226 -9.02 -12.39 -2.33
C LYS A 226 -8.84 -10.89 -2.09
N THR A 227 -8.81 -10.45 -0.84
CA THR A 227 -8.60 -9.05 -0.47
C THR A 227 -7.22 -8.53 -0.93
N MET A 228 -6.17 -9.35 -0.81
CA MET A 228 -4.84 -8.97 -1.29
C MET A 228 -4.82 -8.83 -2.81
N LEU A 229 -5.56 -9.69 -3.52
CA LEU A 229 -5.75 -9.58 -4.95
C LEU A 229 -6.53 -8.30 -5.33
N SER A 230 -7.59 -7.97 -4.58
CA SER A 230 -8.36 -6.73 -4.77
C SER A 230 -7.48 -5.50 -4.56
N ILE A 231 -6.66 -5.47 -3.51
CA ILE A 231 -5.68 -4.40 -3.26
C ILE A 231 -4.68 -4.29 -4.42
N TYR A 232 -4.14 -5.42 -4.90
CA TYR A 232 -3.26 -5.45 -6.06
C TYR A 232 -3.93 -4.86 -7.31
N LEU A 233 -5.17 -5.25 -7.57
CA LEU A 233 -5.91 -4.79 -8.74
C LEU A 233 -6.22 -3.30 -8.70
N THR A 234 -6.44 -2.69 -7.53
CA THR A 234 -6.63 -1.22 -7.44
C THR A 234 -5.41 -0.46 -7.97
N GLU A 235 -4.23 -0.96 -7.70
CA GLU A 235 -2.98 -0.35 -8.16
C GLU A 235 -2.70 -0.69 -9.62
N TYR A 236 -2.83 -1.98 -9.96
CA TYR A 236 -2.60 -2.47 -11.32
C TYR A 236 -3.47 -1.75 -12.36
N LEU A 237 -4.79 -1.64 -12.14
CA LEU A 237 -5.70 -0.95 -13.06
C LEU A 237 -5.33 0.52 -13.23
N SER A 238 -5.02 1.21 -12.13
CA SER A 238 -4.57 2.60 -12.19
C SER A 238 -3.29 2.77 -13.03
N MET A 239 -2.35 1.84 -12.92
CA MET A 239 -1.11 1.85 -13.70
C MET A 239 -1.36 1.47 -15.16
N TYR A 240 -2.13 0.42 -15.40
CA TYR A 240 -2.45 -0.10 -16.73
C TYR A 240 -3.09 0.97 -17.59
N PHE A 241 -4.16 1.60 -17.11
CA PHE A 241 -4.85 2.62 -17.90
C PHE A 241 -4.06 3.90 -18.09
N ARG A 242 -3.19 4.26 -17.11
CA ARG A 242 -2.24 5.38 -17.30
C ARG A 242 -1.20 5.10 -18.36
N SER A 243 -0.84 3.83 -18.59
CA SER A 243 0.16 3.45 -19.59
C SER A 243 -0.37 3.47 -21.03
N LEU A 244 -1.70 3.45 -21.21
CA LEU A 244 -2.33 3.38 -22.54
C LEU A 244 -2.32 4.72 -23.28
N ASP A 245 -1.95 5.83 -22.62
CA ASP A 245 -1.74 7.17 -23.20
C ASP A 245 -2.79 7.64 -24.24
N HIS A 246 -4.01 7.10 -24.15
CA HIS A 246 -5.11 7.35 -25.07
C HIS A 246 -6.33 7.93 -24.36
N GLU A 247 -6.93 8.97 -24.91
CA GLU A 247 -8.33 9.30 -24.65
C GLU A 247 -9.20 8.12 -25.18
N PRO A 248 -10.18 7.64 -24.43
CA PRO A 248 -10.85 8.26 -23.30
C PRO A 248 -10.19 7.96 -21.93
N ARG A 249 -10.36 8.91 -20.98
CA ARG A 249 -9.88 8.76 -19.60
C ARG A 249 -10.51 7.53 -18.93
N HIS A 250 -9.77 6.87 -18.07
CA HIS A 250 -10.28 5.79 -17.24
C HIS A 250 -10.48 6.26 -15.81
N TYR A 251 -11.63 5.92 -15.24
CA TYR A 251 -11.98 6.19 -13.85
C TYR A 251 -11.97 4.88 -13.07
N SER A 252 -11.22 4.83 -11.98
CA SER A 252 -11.12 3.64 -11.14
C SER A 252 -11.68 3.95 -9.76
N THR A 253 -12.60 3.11 -9.30
CA THR A 253 -13.19 3.17 -7.97
C THR A 253 -13.13 1.82 -7.29
N PHE A 254 -13.11 1.80 -5.97
CA PHE A 254 -13.07 0.56 -5.22
C PHE A 254 -13.77 0.69 -3.87
N PHE A 255 -14.21 -0.44 -3.34
CA PHE A 255 -14.80 -0.50 -2.02
C PHE A 255 -14.47 -1.84 -1.35
N PHE A 256 -14.06 -1.76 -0.08
CA PHE A 256 -13.76 -2.93 0.75
C PHE A 256 -14.83 -3.04 1.82
N CYS A 257 -15.72 -4.04 1.69
CA CYS A 257 -16.73 -4.32 2.70
C CYS A 257 -16.08 -4.88 3.97
N ASP A 258 -16.71 -4.61 5.12
CA ASP A 258 -16.24 -5.10 6.42
C ASP A 258 -17.45 -5.33 7.34
N ALA A 259 -17.75 -6.60 7.63
CA ALA A 259 -18.86 -6.99 8.50
C ALA A 259 -18.77 -6.42 9.93
N LYS A 260 -17.59 -5.94 10.35
CA LYS A 260 -17.37 -5.35 11.67
C LYS A 260 -17.57 -3.84 11.70
N ASP A 261 -17.78 -3.23 10.55
CA ASP A 261 -17.93 -1.79 10.40
C ASP A 261 -19.29 -1.49 9.74
N ASP A 262 -20.26 -1.11 10.58
CA ASP A 262 -21.64 -0.80 10.13
C ASP A 262 -21.72 0.29 9.06
N THR A 263 -20.66 1.06 8.88
CA THR A 263 -20.56 2.05 7.81
C THR A 263 -20.12 1.46 6.47
N ARG A 264 -19.66 0.21 6.45
CA ARG A 264 -19.06 -0.44 5.26
C ARG A 264 -19.64 -1.82 4.94
N ASN A 265 -20.81 -2.16 5.49
CA ASN A 265 -21.41 -3.50 5.36
C ASN A 265 -22.75 -3.50 4.59
N SER A 266 -23.04 -2.47 3.78
CA SER A 266 -24.32 -2.38 3.06
C SER A 266 -24.14 -1.96 1.59
N ALA A 267 -25.10 -2.37 0.73
CA ALA A 267 -25.11 -1.99 -0.68
C ALA A 267 -25.16 -0.46 -0.87
N VAL A 268 -25.89 0.25 -0.01
CA VAL A 268 -25.92 1.72 -0.01
C VAL A 268 -24.55 2.30 0.28
N ALA A 269 -23.81 1.73 1.24
CA ALA A 269 -22.46 2.18 1.56
C ALA A 269 -21.50 1.99 0.38
N ILE A 270 -21.60 0.84 -0.31
CA ILE A 270 -20.81 0.57 -1.52
C ILE A 270 -21.04 1.67 -2.55
N VAL A 271 -22.31 1.89 -2.94
CA VAL A 271 -22.62 2.86 -4.01
C VAL A 271 -22.23 4.29 -3.60
N ARG A 272 -22.42 4.67 -2.33
CA ARG A 272 -21.96 5.98 -1.81
C ARG A 272 -20.45 6.14 -1.95
N GLY A 273 -19.68 5.13 -1.59
CA GLY A 273 -18.23 5.16 -1.72
C GLY A 273 -17.77 5.26 -3.18
N LEU A 274 -18.47 4.59 -4.12
CA LEU A 274 -18.19 4.68 -5.55
C LEU A 274 -18.54 6.07 -6.10
N LEU A 275 -19.71 6.61 -5.74
CA LEU A 275 -20.13 7.96 -6.14
C LEU A 275 -19.17 9.03 -5.64
N PHE A 276 -18.73 8.92 -4.39
CA PHE A 276 -17.76 9.83 -3.81
C PHE A 276 -16.44 9.83 -4.61
N GLN A 277 -15.89 8.67 -4.91
CA GLN A 277 -14.64 8.55 -5.68
C GLN A 277 -14.79 9.01 -7.14
N LEU A 278 -15.97 8.87 -7.76
CA LEU A 278 -16.23 9.43 -9.08
C LEU A 278 -16.22 10.95 -9.04
N LEU A 279 -16.82 11.55 -8.02
CA LEU A 279 -16.83 13.02 -7.82
C LEU A 279 -15.43 13.56 -7.55
N GLU A 280 -14.58 12.85 -6.81
CA GLU A 280 -13.18 13.24 -6.62
C GLU A 280 -12.39 13.27 -7.93
N GLN A 281 -12.72 12.40 -8.88
CA GLN A 281 -12.04 12.31 -10.17
C GLN A 281 -12.67 13.24 -11.23
N LYS A 282 -13.98 13.53 -11.14
CA LYS A 282 -14.73 14.40 -12.06
C LYS A 282 -15.84 15.15 -11.31
N GLU A 283 -15.51 16.35 -10.86
CA GLU A 283 -16.40 17.20 -10.02
C GLU A 283 -17.74 17.53 -10.70
N ASP A 284 -17.76 17.70 -12.02
CA ASP A 284 -18.97 18.06 -12.77
C ASP A 284 -20.12 17.05 -12.63
N LEU A 285 -19.81 15.82 -12.27
CA LEU A 285 -20.78 14.76 -12.03
C LEU A 285 -21.73 15.06 -10.85
N ILE A 286 -21.39 16.04 -10.01
CA ILE A 286 -22.25 16.50 -8.90
C ILE A 286 -23.64 16.92 -9.38
N THR A 287 -23.77 17.34 -10.64
CA THR A 287 -25.04 17.74 -11.25
C THR A 287 -26.07 16.63 -11.30
N HIS A 288 -25.65 15.35 -11.31
CA HIS A 288 -26.55 14.21 -11.31
C HIS A 288 -27.15 13.90 -9.93
N ILE A 289 -26.40 14.14 -8.87
CA ILE A 289 -26.79 13.79 -7.52
C ILE A 289 -27.48 14.95 -6.80
N LEU A 290 -27.06 16.18 -7.08
CA LEU A 290 -27.48 17.38 -6.37
C LEU A 290 -29.00 17.60 -6.36
N PRO A 291 -29.74 17.45 -7.47
CA PRO A 291 -31.21 17.64 -7.48
C PRO A 291 -31.92 16.70 -6.52
N THR A 292 -31.49 15.44 -6.45
CA THR A 292 -32.07 14.44 -5.53
C THR A 292 -31.68 14.74 -4.09
N TYR A 293 -30.43 15.14 -3.86
CA TYR A 293 -29.97 15.52 -2.53
C TYR A 293 -30.65 16.76 -1.99
N GLU A 294 -30.95 17.76 -2.82
CA GLU A 294 -31.67 18.96 -2.39
C GLU A 294 -33.04 18.64 -1.84
N ILE A 295 -33.72 17.62 -2.37
CA ILE A 295 -35.03 17.17 -1.95
C ILE A 295 -34.95 16.22 -0.74
N GLN A 296 -34.16 15.18 -0.83
CA GLN A 296 -34.14 14.06 0.12
C GLN A 296 -33.14 14.22 1.26
N LYS A 297 -32.10 15.06 1.08
CA LYS A 297 -31.01 15.23 2.03
C LYS A 297 -30.38 13.86 2.42
N ASP A 298 -30.05 13.66 3.66
CA ASP A 298 -29.43 12.42 4.15
C ASP A 298 -30.35 11.18 4.06
N GLN A 299 -31.65 11.39 3.79
CA GLN A 299 -32.56 10.25 3.63
C GLN A 299 -32.28 9.43 2.39
N MET A 300 -31.67 10.03 1.35
CA MET A 300 -31.27 9.31 0.15
C MET A 300 -30.15 8.28 0.39
N PHE A 301 -29.52 8.32 1.54
CA PHE A 301 -28.43 7.41 1.91
C PHE A 301 -28.85 6.32 2.91
N ARG A 302 -30.17 6.15 3.12
CA ARG A 302 -30.68 5.05 3.94
C ARG A 302 -30.76 3.76 3.13
N GLN A 303 -30.79 2.62 3.81
CA GLN A 303 -30.81 1.29 3.17
C GLN A 303 -31.94 1.14 2.15
N ASN A 304 -33.12 1.71 2.41
CA ASN A 304 -34.27 1.64 1.51
C ASN A 304 -34.16 2.58 0.28
N SER A 305 -33.09 3.29 0.13
CA SER A 305 -32.84 4.23 -0.99
C SER A 305 -31.84 3.72 -2.01
N PHE A 306 -31.48 2.45 -1.96
CA PHE A 306 -30.49 1.84 -2.86
C PHE A 306 -30.79 2.12 -4.33
N GLU A 307 -32.03 1.88 -4.78
CA GLU A 307 -32.44 2.10 -6.18
C GLU A 307 -32.19 3.54 -6.65
N THR A 308 -32.40 4.51 -5.76
CA THR A 308 -32.21 5.92 -6.08
C THR A 308 -30.74 6.23 -6.33
N ILE A 309 -29.86 5.82 -5.42
CA ILE A 309 -28.43 6.12 -5.56
C ILE A 309 -27.79 5.27 -6.64
N TRP A 310 -28.28 4.05 -6.87
CA TRP A 310 -27.84 3.20 -7.97
C TRP A 310 -28.16 3.83 -9.33
N LYS A 311 -29.37 4.36 -9.49
CA LYS A 311 -29.76 5.09 -10.70
C LYS A 311 -28.85 6.28 -10.96
N ILE A 312 -28.54 7.07 -9.93
CA ILE A 312 -27.61 8.19 -10.03
C ILE A 312 -26.21 7.71 -10.45
N PHE A 313 -25.73 6.61 -9.86
CA PHE A 313 -24.44 6.01 -10.26
C PHE A 313 -24.42 5.64 -11.75
N LEU A 314 -25.48 5.03 -12.26
CA LEU A 314 -25.60 4.70 -13.70
C LEU A 314 -25.64 5.96 -14.57
N GLU A 315 -26.34 7.02 -14.15
CA GLU A 315 -26.38 8.29 -14.86
C GLU A 315 -24.99 8.94 -14.91
N MET A 316 -24.26 8.95 -13.79
CA MET A 316 -22.91 9.48 -13.72
C MET A 316 -21.93 8.68 -14.60
N THR A 317 -22.00 7.35 -14.59
CA THR A 317 -21.16 6.50 -15.43
C THR A 317 -21.46 6.67 -16.93
N ASN A 318 -22.70 6.93 -17.29
CA ASN A 318 -23.10 7.21 -18.69
C ASN A 318 -22.62 8.60 -19.17
N ASP A 319 -22.53 9.60 -18.28
CA ASP A 319 -22.12 10.97 -18.61
C ASP A 319 -20.58 11.13 -18.64
N ILE A 320 -19.85 10.10 -18.35
CA ILE A 320 -18.38 10.11 -18.43
C ILE A 320 -17.87 10.11 -19.89
N GLY A 321 -18.76 10.05 -20.88
CA GLY A 321 -18.46 10.41 -22.27
C GLY A 321 -17.47 9.49 -22.99
N GLY A 322 -17.78 8.17 -23.06
CA GLY A 322 -16.94 7.19 -23.75
C GLY A 322 -15.71 6.74 -22.94
N SER A 323 -15.52 7.30 -21.76
CA SER A 323 -14.50 6.83 -20.81
C SER A 323 -14.94 5.55 -20.10
N GLN A 324 -14.00 4.70 -19.72
CA GLN A 324 -14.30 3.49 -18.97
C GLN A 324 -14.29 3.75 -17.46
N VAL A 325 -15.20 3.09 -16.75
CA VAL A 325 -15.23 3.07 -15.28
C VAL A 325 -14.99 1.63 -14.82
N SER A 326 -14.00 1.41 -14.01
CA SER A 326 -13.81 0.14 -13.32
C SER A 326 -14.11 0.27 -11.82
N CYS A 327 -14.90 -0.68 -11.31
CA CYS A 327 -15.26 -0.76 -9.90
C CYS A 327 -14.72 -2.06 -9.32
N ILE A 328 -13.90 -1.98 -8.28
CA ILE A 328 -13.42 -3.16 -7.54
C ILE A 328 -14.19 -3.25 -6.23
N LEU A 329 -14.93 -4.32 -6.05
CA LEU A 329 -15.68 -4.59 -4.83
C LEU A 329 -15.09 -5.83 -4.15
N ASP A 330 -14.64 -5.69 -2.92
CA ASP A 330 -14.12 -6.79 -2.11
C ASP A 330 -15.02 -7.05 -0.90
N GLY A 331 -15.18 -8.31 -0.54
CA GLY A 331 -15.92 -8.70 0.66
C GLY A 331 -17.43 -8.53 0.55
N LEU A 332 -18.05 -8.72 -0.63
CA LEU A 332 -19.50 -8.65 -0.77
C LEU A 332 -20.25 -9.61 0.16
N ASP A 333 -19.62 -10.74 0.50
CA ASP A 333 -20.10 -11.71 1.48
C ASP A 333 -20.05 -11.19 2.94
N GLU A 334 -19.40 -10.07 3.17
CA GLU A 334 -19.33 -9.39 4.46
C GLU A 334 -20.45 -8.32 4.63
N CYS A 335 -21.25 -8.08 3.60
CA CYS A 335 -22.39 -7.19 3.69
C CYS A 335 -23.58 -7.85 4.36
N GLU A 336 -24.46 -7.03 4.95
CA GLU A 336 -25.75 -7.48 5.49
C GLU A 336 -26.60 -8.09 4.38
N PRO A 337 -27.08 -9.35 4.53
CA PRO A 337 -27.83 -10.04 3.48
C PRO A 337 -29.10 -9.29 3.03
N GLU A 338 -29.73 -8.52 3.92
CA GLU A 338 -30.91 -7.73 3.63
C GLU A 338 -30.62 -6.44 2.85
N SER A 339 -29.35 -6.07 2.71
CA SER A 339 -28.89 -4.86 2.04
C SER A 339 -28.46 -5.10 0.58
N LEU A 340 -28.18 -6.35 0.21
CA LEU A 340 -27.80 -6.78 -1.13
C LEU A 340 -29.05 -7.32 -1.85
#